data_e942ce3f24bc636771e0169382d8834c
#
_entry.id   e942ce3f24bc636771e0169382d8834c
#
_cell.length_a   1.000
_cell.length_b   1.000
_cell.length_c   1.000
_cell.angle_alpha   90.00
_cell.angle_beta   90.00
_cell.angle_gamma   90.00
#
_symmetry.space_group_name_H-M   'P 1'
#
loop_
_entity.id
_entity.type
_entity.pdbx_description
1 polymer ?
#
loop_
_entity_poly.entity_id
_entity_poly.type
_entity_poly.pdbx_seq_one_letter_code
_entity_poly.pdbx_strand_id
1 'polypeptide(L)'
;MQRRVLLQSSMGLLMLSPWGFVHSGETLPSDAEVISSFGWATDVHHCRKSPDFWDEEGVAHHEYFDLSLEKFRKAVAFMNKRRPDFAIELGDFKDCTKTGSRAETVGLLDEVEAAFRQFPGPRFHVAGNHDFDKISLEDFLAHTENSDEMKGLTHYAFTKGGIKYIVLDACYNTMAGEHYSDGNLKWSVSMVPDFEVEWLRKVLAEGSEPVIVFIHQLLNFWDSSHGKI
;
A
#
# COMPACT_ATOMS: atom_id res chain seq x y z
N MET A 1 32.01 6.74 4.38
CA MET A 1 31.64 5.65 3.43
C MET A 1 30.14 5.71 3.25
N GLN A 2 29.63 6.26 2.16
CA GLN A 2 28.19 6.33 1.92
C GLN A 2 27.69 4.94 1.55
N ARG A 3 26.83 4.34 2.39
CA ARG A 3 26.14 3.10 2.05
C ARG A 3 25.09 3.40 0.97
N ARG A 4 25.13 2.69 -0.13
CA ARG A 4 24.12 2.75 -1.17
C ARG A 4 22.98 1.82 -0.77
N VAL A 5 21.75 2.34 -0.73
CA VAL A 5 20.55 1.54 -0.51
C VAL A 5 20.04 1.09 -1.88
N LEU A 6 19.84 -0.20 -2.03
CA LEU A 6 19.36 -0.84 -3.25
C LEU A 6 17.96 -1.37 -3.02
N LEU A 7 16.99 -0.90 -3.82
CA LEU A 7 15.64 -1.39 -3.83
C LEU A 7 15.44 -2.27 -5.07
N GLN A 8 15.13 -3.53 -4.87
CA GLN A 8 14.80 -4.46 -5.94
C GLN A 8 13.30 -4.69 -5.97
N SER A 9 12.63 -4.25 -7.03
CA SER A 9 11.22 -4.57 -7.28
C SER A 9 11.10 -5.85 -8.10
N SER A 10 9.94 -6.49 -8.09
CA SER A 10 9.63 -7.65 -8.93
C SER A 10 9.69 -7.33 -10.43
N MET A 11 9.72 -6.05 -10.81
CA MET A 11 9.83 -5.56 -12.18
C MET A 11 11.17 -4.90 -12.51
N GLY A 12 12.12 -4.87 -11.59
CA GLY A 12 13.43 -4.27 -11.83
C GLY A 12 14.09 -3.76 -10.54
N LEU A 13 15.35 -3.37 -10.69
CA LEU A 13 16.16 -2.81 -9.63
C LEU A 13 15.99 -1.29 -9.62
N LEU A 14 15.51 -0.72 -8.52
CA LEU A 14 15.49 0.73 -8.33
C LEU A 14 16.65 1.13 -7.43
N MET A 15 17.62 1.85 -7.97
CA MET A 15 18.65 2.51 -7.17
C MET A 15 18.25 3.96 -6.92
N LEU A 16 18.06 4.33 -5.66
CA LEU A 16 17.95 5.73 -5.27
C LEU A 16 19.34 6.25 -4.91
N SER A 17 19.93 6.99 -5.81
CA SER A 17 21.08 7.84 -5.51
C SER A 17 20.63 9.30 -5.46
N PRO A 18 21.31 10.19 -4.75
CA PRO A 18 20.97 11.62 -4.72
C PRO A 18 20.92 12.27 -6.12
N TRP A 19 21.37 11.57 -7.17
CA TRP A 19 21.57 12.15 -8.51
C TRP A 19 21.23 11.22 -9.69
N GLY A 20 20.32 10.27 -9.57
CA GLY A 20 19.94 9.52 -10.76
C GLY A 20 19.06 8.29 -10.54
N PHE A 21 18.18 8.05 -11.50
CA PHE A 21 17.43 6.80 -11.67
C PHE A 21 18.32 5.79 -12.39
N VAL A 22 18.41 4.58 -11.86
CA VAL A 22 19.07 3.47 -12.55
C VAL A 22 18.03 2.62 -13.24
N HIS A 23 18.23 2.38 -14.53
CA HIS A 23 17.33 1.58 -15.36
C HIS A 23 17.26 0.11 -14.89
N SER A 24 16.08 -0.48 -15.02
CA SER A 24 15.87 -1.91 -14.85
C SER A 24 16.78 -2.70 -15.80
N GLY A 25 17.70 -3.46 -15.22
CA GLY A 25 18.63 -4.29 -16.02
C GLY A 25 20.10 -4.22 -15.57
N GLU A 26 20.45 -3.29 -14.71
CA GLU A 26 21.80 -3.27 -14.15
C GLU A 26 21.95 -4.39 -13.11
N THR A 27 23.01 -5.18 -13.26
CA THR A 27 23.40 -6.15 -12.23
C THR A 27 24.01 -5.40 -11.05
N LEU A 28 23.67 -5.86 -9.84
CA LEU A 28 24.33 -5.37 -8.63
C LEU A 28 25.85 -5.49 -8.78
N PRO A 29 26.63 -4.53 -8.26
CA PRO A 29 28.05 -4.74 -8.08
C PRO A 29 28.31 -6.06 -7.37
N SER A 30 29.35 -6.78 -7.74
CA SER A 30 29.67 -8.12 -7.21
C SER A 30 29.91 -8.15 -5.70
N ASP A 31 30.16 -7.00 -5.09
CA ASP A 31 30.40 -6.76 -3.66
C ASP A 31 29.20 -6.12 -2.93
N ALA A 32 28.06 -5.96 -3.61
CA ALA A 32 26.87 -5.39 -3.01
C ALA A 32 26.19 -6.41 -2.10
N GLU A 33 25.97 -6.03 -0.85
CA GLU A 33 25.18 -6.78 0.14
C GLU A 33 23.74 -6.29 0.14
N VAL A 34 22.78 -7.23 0.02
CA VAL A 34 21.36 -6.93 0.21
C VAL A 34 21.08 -6.87 1.71
N ILE A 35 20.80 -5.68 2.22
CA ILE A 35 20.55 -5.45 3.66
C ILE A 35 19.08 -5.59 4.05
N SER A 36 18.17 -5.41 3.09
CA SER A 36 16.74 -5.68 3.26
C SER A 36 16.08 -5.90 1.89
N SER A 37 15.03 -6.71 1.88
CA SER A 37 14.24 -7.01 0.70
C SER A 37 12.75 -7.10 1.06
N PHE A 38 11.87 -6.68 0.15
CA PHE A 38 10.43 -6.83 0.36
C PHE A 38 9.70 -7.17 -0.95
N GLY A 39 8.60 -7.91 -0.80
CA GLY A 39 7.64 -8.13 -1.86
C GLY A 39 6.51 -7.11 -1.73
N TRP A 40 5.96 -6.63 -2.85
CA TRP A 40 4.83 -5.72 -2.81
C TRP A 40 3.80 -6.03 -3.88
N ALA A 41 2.55 -5.67 -3.60
CA ALA A 41 1.44 -5.63 -4.54
C ALA A 41 0.64 -4.37 -4.25
N THR A 42 -0.11 -3.87 -5.22
CA THR A 42 -0.98 -2.71 -5.12
C THR A 42 -2.19 -2.89 -6.00
N ASP A 43 -3.28 -2.21 -5.68
CA ASP A 43 -4.47 -2.14 -6.54
C ASP A 43 -4.97 -3.52 -6.98
N VAL A 44 -5.11 -4.42 -6.02
CA VAL A 44 -5.63 -5.78 -6.28
C VAL A 44 -7.10 -5.72 -6.66
N HIS A 45 -7.87 -4.77 -6.09
CA HIS A 45 -9.28 -4.52 -6.36
C HIS A 45 -10.10 -5.82 -6.40
N HIS A 46 -9.88 -6.70 -5.41
CA HIS A 46 -10.63 -7.96 -5.39
C HIS A 46 -12.13 -7.72 -5.26
N CYS A 47 -12.85 -8.07 -6.31
CA CYS A 47 -14.29 -7.83 -6.42
C CYS A 47 -14.95 -8.78 -7.42
N ARG A 48 -16.29 -8.88 -7.32
CA ARG A 48 -17.14 -9.62 -8.27
C ARG A 48 -17.91 -8.67 -9.21
N LYS A 49 -17.30 -7.54 -9.60
CA LYS A 49 -17.85 -6.65 -10.62
C LYS A 49 -17.80 -7.29 -12.00
N SER A 50 -18.72 -6.85 -12.89
CA SER A 50 -18.56 -7.13 -14.31
C SER A 50 -17.24 -6.55 -14.80
N PRO A 51 -16.47 -7.27 -15.65
CA PRO A 51 -15.25 -6.76 -16.22
C PRO A 51 -15.48 -5.56 -17.14
N ASP A 52 -16.66 -5.48 -17.76
CA ASP A 52 -17.03 -4.40 -18.67
C ASP A 52 -17.98 -3.42 -17.98
N PHE A 53 -17.61 -2.16 -17.96
CA PHE A 53 -18.47 -1.09 -17.50
C PHE A 53 -18.25 0.20 -18.32
N TRP A 54 -19.20 1.12 -18.20
CA TRP A 54 -19.14 2.44 -18.80
C TRP A 54 -19.05 3.47 -17.67
N ASP A 55 -18.11 4.41 -17.78
CA ASP A 55 -18.04 5.51 -16.84
C ASP A 55 -19.15 6.55 -17.06
N GLU A 56 -19.16 7.62 -16.25
CA GLU A 56 -20.15 8.68 -16.34
C GLU A 56 -20.03 9.49 -17.63
N GLU A 57 -18.85 9.52 -18.24
CA GLU A 57 -18.57 10.15 -19.52
C GLU A 57 -18.92 9.27 -20.72
N GLY A 58 -19.35 8.03 -20.50
CA GLY A 58 -19.69 7.06 -21.52
C GLY A 58 -18.50 6.38 -22.19
N VAL A 59 -17.36 6.35 -21.51
CA VAL A 59 -16.17 5.61 -21.96
C VAL A 59 -16.29 4.16 -21.52
N ALA A 60 -16.03 3.22 -22.42
CA ALA A 60 -16.00 1.80 -22.10
C ALA A 60 -14.68 1.42 -21.41
N HIS A 61 -14.80 0.74 -20.30
CA HIS A 61 -13.67 0.20 -19.53
C HIS A 61 -13.76 -1.33 -19.47
N HIS A 62 -12.61 -1.97 -19.46
CA HIS A 62 -12.49 -3.41 -19.21
C HIS A 62 -11.47 -3.66 -18.12
N GLU A 63 -11.95 -4.08 -16.95
CA GLU A 63 -11.13 -4.38 -15.78
C GLU A 63 -11.26 -5.84 -15.38
N TYR A 64 -10.15 -6.47 -15.07
CA TYR A 64 -10.07 -7.92 -14.81
C TYR A 64 -10.30 -8.24 -13.32
N PHE A 65 -11.41 -7.75 -12.75
CA PHE A 65 -11.79 -8.03 -11.36
C PHE A 65 -11.93 -9.52 -11.06
N ASP A 66 -12.45 -10.28 -11.99
CA ASP A 66 -12.63 -11.73 -11.91
C ASP A 66 -11.30 -12.51 -11.81
N LEU A 67 -10.22 -11.91 -12.31
CA LEU A 67 -8.87 -12.49 -12.26
C LEU A 67 -8.02 -11.96 -11.11
N SER A 68 -8.50 -10.97 -10.34
CA SER A 68 -7.72 -10.27 -9.31
C SER A 68 -7.14 -11.24 -8.27
N LEU A 69 -7.97 -12.10 -7.70
CA LEU A 69 -7.54 -13.07 -6.68
C LEU A 69 -6.54 -14.09 -7.22
N GLU A 70 -6.73 -14.56 -8.46
CA GLU A 70 -5.79 -15.49 -9.10
C GLU A 70 -4.43 -14.82 -9.34
N LYS A 71 -4.44 -13.58 -9.86
CA LYS A 71 -3.21 -12.80 -10.08
C LYS A 71 -2.49 -12.55 -8.77
N PHE A 72 -3.23 -12.17 -7.72
CA PHE A 72 -2.65 -11.93 -6.40
C PHE A 72 -2.05 -13.20 -5.79
N ARG A 73 -2.72 -14.34 -5.87
CA ARG A 73 -2.16 -15.64 -5.46
C ARG A 73 -0.87 -15.98 -6.19
N LYS A 74 -0.77 -15.68 -7.49
CA LYS A 74 0.47 -15.85 -8.25
C LYS A 74 1.58 -14.92 -7.76
N ALA A 75 1.25 -13.67 -7.42
CA ALA A 75 2.19 -12.71 -6.84
C ALA A 75 2.71 -13.21 -5.48
N VAL A 76 1.84 -13.66 -4.59
CA VAL A 76 2.22 -14.24 -3.30
C VAL A 76 3.09 -15.50 -3.48
N ALA A 77 2.73 -16.38 -4.41
CA ALA A 77 3.55 -17.56 -4.72
C ALA A 77 4.94 -17.19 -5.27
N PHE A 78 5.05 -16.08 -6.03
CA PHE A 78 6.33 -15.54 -6.46
C PHE A 78 7.15 -15.00 -5.29
N MET A 79 6.52 -14.23 -4.38
CA MET A 79 7.15 -13.74 -3.15
C MET A 79 7.67 -14.91 -2.31
N ASN A 80 6.89 -15.99 -2.18
CA ASN A 80 7.29 -17.21 -1.45
C ASN A 80 8.56 -17.86 -2.04
N LYS A 81 8.74 -17.81 -3.36
CA LYS A 81 9.97 -18.30 -4.00
C LYS A 81 11.17 -17.39 -3.75
N ARG A 82 10.96 -16.07 -3.66
CA ARG A 82 12.00 -15.08 -3.49
C ARG A 82 12.40 -14.90 -2.02
N ARG A 83 11.51 -15.25 -1.07
CA ARG A 83 11.72 -15.15 0.36
C ARG A 83 12.20 -13.76 0.82
N PRO A 84 11.49 -12.69 0.46
CA PRO A 84 11.84 -11.37 0.99
C PRO A 84 11.66 -11.33 2.51
N ASP A 85 12.27 -10.35 3.16
CA ASP A 85 12.19 -10.15 4.60
C ASP A 85 10.77 -9.87 5.09
N PHE A 86 9.94 -9.26 4.22
CA PHE A 86 8.51 -9.03 4.45
C PHE A 86 7.76 -8.84 3.13
N ALA A 87 6.45 -8.86 3.19
CA ALA A 87 5.57 -8.47 2.10
C ALA A 87 4.67 -7.32 2.53
N ILE A 88 4.35 -6.41 1.60
CA ILE A 88 3.47 -5.28 1.84
C ILE A 88 2.46 -5.14 0.70
N GLU A 89 1.23 -4.94 1.06
CA GLU A 89 0.13 -4.59 0.18
C GLU A 89 -0.06 -3.06 0.28
N LEU A 90 -0.14 -2.38 -0.88
CA LEU A 90 -0.04 -0.92 -0.95
C LEU A 90 -1.39 -0.21 -1.15
N GLY A 91 -2.49 -0.84 -0.75
CA GLY A 91 -3.83 -0.26 -0.78
C GLY A 91 -4.66 -0.68 -2.00
N ASP A 92 -5.95 -0.40 -1.90
CA ASP A 92 -6.99 -0.86 -2.82
C ASP A 92 -6.98 -2.39 -2.98
N PHE A 93 -6.94 -3.05 -1.82
CA PHE A 93 -6.83 -4.50 -1.70
C PHE A 93 -8.11 -5.21 -2.15
N LYS A 94 -9.26 -4.65 -1.78
CA LYS A 94 -10.58 -5.06 -2.24
C LYS A 94 -11.35 -3.89 -2.83
N ASP A 95 -12.44 -4.19 -3.46
CA ASP A 95 -13.41 -3.24 -3.97
C ASP A 95 -14.83 -3.71 -3.54
N CYS A 96 -15.88 -3.04 -3.98
CA CYS A 96 -17.26 -3.47 -3.75
C CYS A 96 -18.06 -3.48 -5.05
N THR A 97 -19.16 -4.25 -5.09
CA THR A 97 -20.14 -4.09 -6.15
C THR A 97 -21.06 -2.91 -5.85
N LYS A 98 -21.63 -2.27 -6.86
CA LYS A 98 -22.54 -1.13 -6.71
C LYS A 98 -23.71 -1.43 -5.75
N THR A 99 -24.21 -2.66 -5.79
CA THR A 99 -25.34 -3.15 -4.98
C THR A 99 -24.92 -4.04 -3.82
N GLY A 100 -23.60 -4.27 -3.65
CA GLY A 100 -23.05 -5.14 -2.61
C GLY A 100 -23.38 -4.66 -1.21
N SER A 101 -23.60 -5.59 -0.31
CA SER A 101 -23.78 -5.34 1.11
C SER A 101 -22.42 -5.23 1.82
N ARG A 102 -22.44 -4.67 3.06
CA ARG A 102 -21.28 -4.70 3.96
C ARG A 102 -20.74 -6.13 4.15
N ALA A 103 -21.62 -7.10 4.40
CA ALA A 103 -21.21 -8.50 4.62
C ALA A 103 -20.54 -9.12 3.38
N GLU A 104 -21.02 -8.81 2.18
CA GLU A 104 -20.37 -9.23 0.94
C GLU A 104 -18.98 -8.60 0.79
N THR A 105 -18.87 -7.30 1.07
CA THR A 105 -17.61 -6.57 0.97
C THR A 105 -16.56 -7.05 1.97
N VAL A 106 -16.97 -7.33 3.22
CA VAL A 106 -16.12 -7.99 4.22
C VAL A 106 -15.68 -9.38 3.73
N GLY A 107 -16.59 -10.16 3.13
CA GLY A 107 -16.23 -11.47 2.56
C GLY A 107 -15.17 -11.38 1.45
N LEU A 108 -15.21 -10.34 0.62
CA LEU A 108 -14.17 -10.09 -0.39
C LEU A 108 -12.82 -9.77 0.25
N LEU A 109 -12.83 -8.95 1.32
CA LEU A 109 -11.62 -8.65 2.09
C LEU A 109 -11.03 -9.91 2.72
N ASP A 110 -11.87 -10.76 3.33
CA ASP A 110 -11.43 -12.03 3.91
C ASP A 110 -10.81 -12.98 2.87
N GLU A 111 -11.37 -13.02 1.67
CA GLU A 111 -10.85 -13.88 0.59
C GLU A 111 -9.44 -13.45 0.13
N VAL A 112 -9.24 -12.15 -0.08
CA VAL A 112 -7.94 -11.65 -0.53
C VAL A 112 -6.91 -11.67 0.59
N GLU A 113 -7.32 -11.38 1.84
CA GLU A 113 -6.47 -11.51 3.02
C GLU A 113 -6.04 -12.95 3.27
N ALA A 114 -6.94 -13.92 3.09
CA ALA A 114 -6.58 -15.35 3.16
C ALA A 114 -5.53 -15.75 2.11
N ALA A 115 -5.53 -15.11 0.94
CA ALA A 115 -4.48 -15.31 -0.06
C ALA A 115 -3.15 -14.68 0.39
N PHE A 116 -3.18 -13.48 0.99
CA PHE A 116 -1.98 -12.82 1.50
C PHE A 116 -1.33 -13.59 2.65
N ARG A 117 -2.14 -14.18 3.53
CA ARG A 117 -1.68 -15.07 4.62
C ARG A 117 -0.89 -16.30 4.16
N GLN A 118 -0.91 -16.63 2.88
CA GLN A 118 -0.03 -17.68 2.32
C GLN A 118 1.43 -17.24 2.20
N PHE A 119 1.74 -15.97 2.38
CA PHE A 119 3.11 -15.51 2.60
C PHE A 119 3.47 -15.74 4.07
N PRO A 120 4.50 -16.58 4.38
CA PRO A 120 4.77 -16.99 5.76
C PRO A 120 5.56 -15.96 6.58
N GLY A 121 6.12 -14.94 5.94
CA GLY A 121 6.86 -13.86 6.58
C GLY A 121 5.96 -12.74 7.12
N PRO A 122 6.55 -11.69 7.71
CA PRO A 122 5.83 -10.50 8.12
C PRO A 122 5.06 -9.88 6.95
N ARG A 123 3.79 -9.49 7.20
CA ARG A 123 2.90 -8.86 6.23
C ARG A 123 2.43 -7.52 6.75
N PHE A 124 2.27 -6.57 5.82
CA PHE A 124 1.87 -5.21 6.13
C PHE A 124 0.86 -4.70 5.11
N HIS A 125 -0.03 -3.81 5.54
CA HIS A 125 -1.04 -3.17 4.71
C HIS A 125 -0.88 -1.66 4.73
N VAL A 126 -1.06 -1.05 3.57
CA VAL A 126 -1.29 0.38 3.40
C VAL A 126 -2.77 0.56 3.08
N ALA A 127 -3.43 1.50 3.73
CA ALA A 127 -4.83 1.78 3.44
C ALA A 127 -4.99 2.49 2.09
N GLY A 128 -5.83 1.94 1.21
CA GLY A 128 -6.28 2.57 -0.04
C GLY A 128 -7.72 3.06 0.06
N ASN A 129 -8.16 3.90 -0.86
CA ASN A 129 -9.49 4.50 -0.77
C ASN A 129 -10.63 3.47 -0.97
N HIS A 130 -10.46 2.51 -1.87
CA HIS A 130 -11.46 1.46 -2.08
C HIS A 130 -11.54 0.46 -0.93
N ASP A 131 -10.56 0.43 -0.03
CA ASP A 131 -10.61 -0.43 1.16
C ASP A 131 -11.75 -0.06 2.11
N PHE A 132 -12.27 1.17 2.00
CA PHE A 132 -13.38 1.68 2.81
C PHE A 132 -14.72 1.78 2.05
N ASP A 133 -14.80 1.22 0.87
CA ASP A 133 -16.07 1.04 0.17
C ASP A 133 -16.98 0.12 0.99
N LYS A 134 -18.11 0.64 1.46
CA LYS A 134 -19.17 -0.08 2.21
C LYS A 134 -18.74 -0.78 3.49
N ILE A 135 -17.55 -0.50 3.99
CA ILE A 135 -17.07 -0.97 5.29
C ILE A 135 -16.37 0.17 6.04
N SER A 136 -16.35 0.05 7.36
CA SER A 136 -15.70 1.02 8.24
C SER A 136 -14.21 0.75 8.39
N LEU A 137 -13.49 1.71 8.98
CA LEU A 137 -12.10 1.51 9.42
C LEU A 137 -12.00 0.34 10.42
N GLU A 138 -12.97 0.21 11.33
CA GLU A 138 -13.02 -0.89 12.30
C GLU A 138 -13.14 -2.24 11.60
N ASP A 139 -13.97 -2.35 10.56
CA ASP A 139 -14.09 -3.56 9.75
C ASP A 139 -12.77 -3.90 9.06
N PHE A 140 -12.14 -2.91 8.41
CA PHE A 140 -10.86 -3.12 7.75
C PHE A 140 -9.80 -3.64 8.72
N LEU A 141 -9.64 -3.00 9.87
CA LEU A 141 -8.68 -3.40 10.91
C LEU A 141 -9.01 -4.75 11.57
N ALA A 142 -10.29 -5.14 11.61
CA ALA A 142 -10.70 -6.43 12.15
C ALA A 142 -10.43 -7.60 11.19
N HIS A 143 -10.39 -7.32 9.88
CA HIS A 143 -10.28 -8.33 8.82
C HIS A 143 -8.93 -8.34 8.10
N THR A 144 -8.05 -7.36 8.35
CA THR A 144 -6.65 -7.34 7.89
C THR A 144 -5.69 -7.55 9.06
N GLU A 145 -4.49 -8.04 8.77
CA GLU A 145 -3.51 -8.33 9.82
C GLU A 145 -2.12 -7.81 9.45
N ASN A 146 -1.75 -6.68 10.03
CA ASN A 146 -0.35 -6.26 10.09
C ASN A 146 0.42 -7.13 11.09
N SER A 147 1.67 -7.44 10.76
CA SER A 147 2.54 -8.22 11.64
C SER A 147 3.02 -7.41 12.84
N ASP A 148 3.34 -8.13 13.91
CA ASP A 148 3.98 -7.64 15.13
C ASP A 148 3.17 -6.50 15.80
N GLU A 149 3.87 -5.48 16.29
CA GLU A 149 3.30 -4.34 17.02
C GLU A 149 2.46 -3.41 16.12
N MET A 150 2.46 -3.64 14.80
CA MET A 150 1.71 -2.81 13.82
C MET A 150 0.25 -3.25 13.69
N LYS A 151 -0.16 -4.30 14.38
CA LYS A 151 -1.52 -4.82 14.36
C LYS A 151 -2.53 -3.75 14.79
N GLY A 152 -3.57 -3.56 13.98
CA GLY A 152 -4.63 -2.58 14.25
C GLY A 152 -4.24 -1.12 13.98
N LEU A 153 -3.15 -0.87 13.24
CA LEU A 153 -2.72 0.47 12.84
C LEU A 153 -2.82 0.64 11.33
N THR A 154 -3.15 1.85 10.87
CA THR A 154 -3.12 2.23 9.45
C THR A 154 -1.92 3.10 9.11
N HIS A 155 -1.35 3.82 10.10
CA HIS A 155 -0.06 4.49 9.98
C HIS A 155 0.91 3.98 11.04
N TYR A 156 2.11 3.67 10.65
CA TYR A 156 3.12 3.05 11.54
C TYR A 156 4.51 3.10 10.93
N ALA A 157 5.52 2.77 11.74
CA ALA A 157 6.90 2.63 11.29
C ALA A 157 7.54 1.39 11.89
N PHE A 158 8.43 0.75 11.13
CA PHE A 158 9.24 -0.37 11.60
C PHE A 158 10.63 -0.32 10.97
N THR A 159 11.59 -1.02 11.56
CA THR A 159 12.96 -1.08 11.03
C THR A 159 13.31 -2.51 10.62
N LYS A 160 13.87 -2.66 9.43
CA LYS A 160 14.38 -3.93 8.93
C LYS A 160 15.69 -3.70 8.17
N GLY A 161 16.72 -4.49 8.45
CA GLY A 161 18.02 -4.36 7.76
C GLY A 161 18.69 -2.99 7.91
N GLY A 162 18.37 -2.23 8.96
CA GLY A 162 18.89 -0.88 9.16
C GLY A 162 18.22 0.19 8.27
N ILE A 163 17.07 -0.13 7.70
CA ILE A 163 16.21 0.81 6.95
C ILE A 163 14.93 1.01 7.77
N LYS A 164 14.51 2.25 7.94
CA LYS A 164 13.22 2.62 8.54
C LYS A 164 12.16 2.64 7.42
N TYR A 165 11.12 1.86 7.61
CA TYR A 165 9.95 1.82 6.74
C TYR A 165 8.81 2.54 7.44
N ILE A 166 8.17 3.45 6.75
CA ILE A 166 7.06 4.26 7.27
C ILE A 166 5.87 4.02 6.37
N VAL A 167 4.74 3.68 6.95
CA VAL A 167 3.45 3.61 6.28
C VAL A 167 2.62 4.81 6.70
N LEU A 168 2.09 5.52 5.73
CA LEU A 168 1.18 6.65 5.92
C LEU A 168 -0.22 6.28 5.44
N ASP A 169 -1.20 6.85 6.14
CA ASP A 169 -2.61 6.73 5.82
C ASP A 169 -3.15 8.09 5.33
N ALA A 170 -3.52 8.16 4.06
CA ALA A 170 -4.14 9.36 3.48
C ALA A 170 -5.63 9.19 3.19
N CYS A 171 -6.30 8.21 3.83
CA CYS A 171 -7.72 7.95 3.68
C CYS A 171 -8.58 8.84 4.60
N TYR A 172 -8.35 10.14 4.54
CA TYR A 172 -9.10 11.12 5.33
C TYR A 172 -9.79 12.16 4.45
N ASN A 173 -11.01 12.53 4.84
CA ASN A 173 -11.82 13.58 4.21
C ASN A 173 -11.46 14.99 4.72
N THR A 174 -10.88 15.09 5.92
CA THR A 174 -10.56 16.36 6.58
C THR A 174 -9.23 16.31 7.32
N MET A 175 -8.54 17.45 7.43
CA MET A 175 -7.31 17.59 8.23
C MET A 175 -7.53 17.32 9.72
N ALA A 176 -8.78 17.42 10.20
CA ALA A 176 -9.14 17.07 11.57
C ALA A 176 -9.19 15.56 11.85
N GLY A 177 -9.03 14.72 10.80
CA GLY A 177 -8.94 13.28 10.95
C GLY A 177 -10.27 12.53 10.77
N GLU A 178 -11.22 13.08 9.98
CA GLU A 178 -12.39 12.32 9.56
C GLU A 178 -11.97 11.28 8.52
N HIS A 179 -11.87 10.02 8.94
CA HIS A 179 -11.43 8.92 8.10
C HIS A 179 -12.50 8.50 7.09
N TYR A 180 -12.10 7.91 5.98
CA TYR A 180 -13.01 7.22 5.07
C TYR A 180 -13.73 6.08 5.80
N SER A 181 -14.99 5.93 5.53
CA SER A 181 -15.85 4.88 6.11
C SER A 181 -17.11 4.70 5.29
N ASP A 182 -17.54 3.47 5.09
CA ASP A 182 -18.83 3.12 4.50
C ASP A 182 -19.15 3.82 3.16
N GLY A 183 -18.12 4.07 2.37
CA GLY A 183 -18.24 4.72 1.07
C GLY A 183 -18.38 6.25 1.12
N ASN A 184 -18.12 6.91 2.27
CA ASN A 184 -18.13 8.38 2.37
C ASN A 184 -16.92 9.04 1.71
N LEU A 185 -16.04 8.25 1.13
CA LEU A 185 -14.77 8.70 0.55
C LEU A 185 -14.98 9.73 -0.56
N LYS A 186 -14.10 10.71 -0.60
CA LYS A 186 -13.94 11.66 -1.70
C LYS A 186 -12.53 11.49 -2.25
N TRP A 187 -12.35 10.52 -3.13
CA TRP A 187 -11.04 10.13 -3.65
C TRP A 187 -10.18 11.29 -4.18
N SER A 188 -10.82 12.41 -4.58
CA SER A 188 -10.14 13.64 -5.00
C SER A 188 -9.67 14.53 -3.82
N VAL A 189 -9.94 14.14 -2.58
CA VAL A 189 -9.68 14.93 -1.36
C VAL A 189 -8.89 14.09 -0.36
N SER A 190 -8.01 13.24 -0.82
CA SER A 190 -7.11 12.47 0.06
C SER A 190 -6.13 13.39 0.77
N MET A 191 -5.91 13.17 2.06
CA MET A 191 -4.97 13.95 2.84
C MET A 191 -4.41 13.17 4.02
N VAL A 192 -3.20 13.53 4.40
CA VAL A 192 -2.58 13.07 5.65
C VAL A 192 -2.94 14.10 6.74
N PRO A 193 -3.65 13.73 7.81
CA PRO A 193 -4.12 14.69 8.81
C PRO A 193 -2.98 15.25 9.68
N ASP A 194 -3.20 16.39 10.31
CA ASP A 194 -2.17 17.09 11.08
C ASP A 194 -1.51 16.23 12.17
N PHE A 195 -2.29 15.41 12.88
CA PHE A 195 -1.75 14.53 13.92
C PHE A 195 -0.76 13.49 13.37
N GLU A 196 -1.01 12.99 12.16
CA GLU A 196 -0.11 12.02 11.50
C GLU A 196 1.13 12.73 10.95
N VAL A 197 1.00 13.95 10.44
CA VAL A 197 2.15 14.79 10.05
C VAL A 197 3.04 15.07 11.25
N GLU A 198 2.47 15.37 12.41
CA GLU A 198 3.25 15.57 13.64
C GLU A 198 3.92 14.28 14.12
N TRP A 199 3.23 13.14 14.03
CA TRP A 199 3.80 11.84 14.30
C TRP A 199 4.96 11.53 13.34
N LEU A 200 4.78 11.77 12.05
CA LEU A 200 5.82 11.56 11.03
C LEU A 200 7.08 12.39 11.33
N ARG A 201 6.92 13.66 11.72
CA ARG A 201 8.06 14.52 12.11
C ARG A 201 8.85 13.94 13.28
N LYS A 202 8.16 13.38 14.27
CA LYS A 202 8.80 12.72 15.42
C LYS A 202 9.57 11.48 14.98
N VAL A 203 8.93 10.60 14.20
CA VAL A 203 9.54 9.37 13.68
C VAL A 203 10.77 9.66 12.82
N LEU A 204 10.72 10.71 11.99
CA LEU A 204 11.86 11.12 11.17
C LEU A 204 12.99 11.76 11.98
N ALA A 205 12.69 12.36 13.12
CA ALA A 205 13.70 12.93 14.03
C ALA A 205 14.41 11.85 14.88
N GLU A 206 13.84 10.65 14.96
CA GLU A 206 14.40 9.51 15.67
C GLU A 206 15.33 8.69 14.77
N GLY A 207 16.62 8.86 14.93
CA GLY A 207 17.62 8.09 14.18
C GLY A 207 18.13 8.77 12.92
N SER A 208 19.04 8.06 12.24
CA SER A 208 19.70 8.54 11.02
C SER A 208 19.74 7.48 9.91
N GLU A 209 18.97 6.42 10.08
CA GLU A 209 18.85 5.35 9.10
C GLU A 209 18.16 5.85 7.82
N PRO A 210 18.45 5.24 6.67
CA PRO A 210 17.68 5.48 5.44
C PRO A 210 16.19 5.21 5.66
N VAL A 211 15.32 6.02 5.04
CA VAL A 211 13.87 5.93 5.19
C VAL A 211 13.23 5.57 3.85
N ILE A 212 12.27 4.65 3.88
CA ILE A 212 11.35 4.36 2.79
C ILE A 212 9.93 4.63 3.30
N VAL A 213 9.16 5.41 2.55
CA VAL A 213 7.78 5.75 2.88
C VAL A 213 6.85 5.06 1.90
N PHE A 214 5.82 4.39 2.42
CA PHE A 214 4.71 3.82 1.67
C PHE A 214 3.46 4.63 1.94
N ILE A 215 2.74 4.95 0.88
CA ILE A 215 1.45 5.62 0.92
C ILE A 215 0.71 5.23 -0.36
N HIS A 216 -0.60 5.01 -0.28
CA HIS A 216 -1.39 4.64 -1.45
C HIS A 216 -1.70 5.84 -2.34
N GLN A 217 -2.26 6.90 -1.75
CA GLN A 217 -2.68 8.07 -2.51
C GLN A 217 -1.50 8.89 -3.02
N LEU A 218 -1.67 9.43 -4.21
CA LEU A 218 -0.70 10.33 -4.80
C LEU A 218 -0.59 11.63 -3.98
N LEU A 219 0.59 11.90 -3.46
CA LEU A 219 0.89 13.20 -2.86
C LEU A 219 1.10 14.21 -3.99
N ASN A 220 0.08 15.05 -4.24
CA ASN A 220 0.13 16.04 -5.30
C ASN A 220 0.92 17.27 -4.88
N PHE A 221 2.24 17.20 -4.96
CA PHE A 221 3.15 18.30 -4.61
C PHE A 221 3.03 19.54 -5.53
N TRP A 222 2.22 19.46 -6.59
CA TRP A 222 2.15 20.50 -7.63
C TRP A 222 0.82 21.24 -7.66
N ASP A 223 -0.13 20.93 -6.78
CA ASP A 223 -1.36 21.70 -6.70
C ASP A 223 -1.08 23.06 -6.06
N SER A 224 -1.01 24.08 -6.91
CA SER A 224 -0.79 25.47 -6.50
C SER A 224 -1.93 26.06 -5.67
N SER A 225 -3.05 25.35 -5.51
CA SER A 225 -4.23 25.79 -4.74
C SER A 225 -4.14 25.43 -3.25
N HIS A 226 -3.32 24.46 -2.89
CA HIS A 226 -3.12 24.01 -1.50
C HIS A 226 -1.67 24.26 -1.09
N GLY A 227 -1.38 25.46 -0.69
CA GLY A 227 -0.08 25.96 -0.25
C GLY A 227 0.96 24.89 0.09
N LYS A 228 2.19 25.17 -0.27
CA LYS A 228 3.38 24.34 -0.03
C LYS A 228 3.34 23.64 1.32
N ILE A 229 3.43 22.31 1.33
CA ILE A 229 3.81 21.54 2.51
C ILE A 229 5.23 21.92 2.94
#